data_fdd6a9fbbdfc3ae1609a0cac02324ed5
#
_entry.id   fdd6a9fbbdfc3ae1609a0cac02324ed5
#
_cell.length_a   1.000
_cell.length_b   1.000
_cell.length_c   1.000
_cell.angle_alpha   90.00
_cell.angle_beta   90.00
_cell.angle_gamma   90.00
#
_symmetry.space_group_name_H-M   'P 1'
#
loop_
_entity.id
_entity.type
_entity.pdbx_description
1 polymer ?
#
loop_
_entity_poly.entity_id
_entity_poly.type
_entity_poly.pdbx_seq_one_letter_code
_entity_poly.pdbx_strand_id
1 'polypeptide(L)' 'MSVIKTIDLVGVSTESWRDAAAQALAEAAKTLRGVEGMEVLETSATVDGDQIKEYHTHVRIRFRIER' A
#
# COMPACT_ATOMS: atom_id res chain seq x y z
N MET A 1 20.85 14.67 10.30
CA MET A 1 20.85 13.28 9.86
C MET A 1 19.45 12.73 9.80
N SER A 2 19.13 11.94 8.82
CA SER A 2 17.78 11.38 8.67
C SER A 2 17.81 9.87 8.50
N VAL A 3 16.72 9.24 8.81
CA VAL A 3 16.53 7.80 8.67
C VAL A 3 15.23 7.57 7.94
N ILE A 4 15.24 6.64 7.00
CA ILE A 4 14.01 6.22 6.32
C ILE A 4 13.54 4.94 6.96
N LYS A 5 12.31 4.94 7.37
CA LYS A 5 11.65 3.80 7.97
C LYS A 5 10.58 3.29 7.00
N THR A 6 10.34 1.99 7.01
CA THR A 6 9.36 1.40 6.10
C THR A 6 8.35 0.57 6.86
N ILE A 7 7.14 0.53 6.34
CA ILE A 7 6.10 -0.38 6.82
C ILE A 7 5.43 -1.02 5.61
N ASP A 8 4.98 -2.24 5.79
CA ASP A 8 4.31 -2.98 4.74
C ASP A 8 2.81 -3.03 5.01
N LEU A 9 2.02 -2.83 3.97
CA LEU A 9 0.57 -2.91 4.03
C LEU A 9 0.05 -3.64 2.80
N VAL A 10 -1.12 -4.23 2.93
CA VAL A 10 -1.82 -4.79 1.77
C VAL A 10 -3.12 -4.02 1.62
N GLY A 11 -3.26 -3.31 0.51
CA GLY A 11 -4.49 -2.63 0.17
C GLY A 11 -5.42 -3.57 -0.56
N VAL A 12 -6.72 -3.40 -0.36
CA VAL A 12 -7.74 -4.23 -0.98
C VAL A 12 -8.75 -3.32 -1.68
N SER A 13 -9.13 -3.69 -2.90
CA SER A 13 -10.10 -2.93 -3.68
C SER A 13 -10.89 -3.88 -4.56
N THR A 14 -12.15 -3.53 -4.82
CA THR A 14 -12.94 -4.24 -5.81
C THR A 14 -12.80 -3.63 -7.19
N GLU A 15 -12.02 -2.57 -7.34
CA GLU A 15 -11.92 -1.80 -8.58
C GLU A 15 -10.65 -2.06 -9.37
N SER A 16 -9.48 -2.00 -8.72
CA SER A 16 -8.21 -2.15 -9.40
C SER A 16 -7.07 -2.31 -8.43
N TRP A 17 -5.92 -2.78 -8.93
CA TRP A 17 -4.69 -2.84 -8.13
C TRP A 17 -4.21 -1.44 -7.77
N ARG A 18 -4.40 -0.49 -8.67
CA ARG A 18 -4.02 0.90 -8.40
C ARG A 18 -4.85 1.48 -7.26
N ASP A 19 -6.15 1.24 -7.29
CA ASP A 19 -7.03 1.69 -6.21
C ASP A 19 -6.67 1.01 -4.90
N ALA A 20 -6.32 -0.27 -4.94
CA ALA A 20 -5.87 -0.99 -3.75
C ALA A 20 -4.63 -0.34 -3.15
N ALA A 21 -3.66 0.04 -3.98
CA ALA A 21 -2.47 0.74 -3.52
C ALA A 21 -2.82 2.09 -2.92
N ALA A 22 -3.75 2.82 -3.54
CA ALA A 22 -4.20 4.11 -3.04
C ALA A 22 -4.89 4.00 -1.68
N GLN A 23 -5.66 2.92 -1.47
CA GLN A 23 -6.29 2.66 -0.18
C GLN A 23 -5.24 2.45 0.91
N ALA A 24 -4.19 1.67 0.60
CA ALA A 24 -3.12 1.44 1.55
C ALA A 24 -2.40 2.74 1.91
N LEU A 25 -2.11 3.56 0.90
CA LEU A 25 -1.45 4.85 1.13
C LEU A 25 -2.32 5.78 1.98
N ALA A 26 -3.61 5.84 1.68
CA ALA A 26 -4.53 6.68 2.44
C ALA A 26 -4.58 6.28 3.91
N GLU A 27 -4.57 4.98 4.18
CA GLU A 27 -4.58 4.48 5.55
C GLU A 27 -3.28 4.83 6.27
N ALA A 28 -2.14 4.65 5.61
CA ALA A 28 -0.84 5.00 6.20
C ALA A 28 -0.75 6.50 6.50
N ALA A 29 -1.26 7.33 5.61
CA ALA A 29 -1.19 8.78 5.75
C ALA A 29 -2.00 9.32 6.92
N LYS A 30 -2.94 8.55 7.45
CA LYS A 30 -3.73 8.98 8.60
C LYS A 30 -2.88 9.09 9.87
N THR A 31 -1.89 8.26 10.01
CA THR A 31 -1.12 8.16 11.26
C THR A 31 0.37 8.46 11.09
N LEU A 32 0.89 8.43 9.88
CA LEU A 32 2.31 8.64 9.63
C LEU A 32 2.57 10.02 9.08
N ARG A 33 3.69 10.59 9.50
CA ARG A 33 4.19 11.86 8.98
C ARG A 33 5.42 11.59 8.12
N GLY A 34 5.63 12.45 7.13
CA GLY A 34 6.82 12.37 6.31
C GLY A 34 6.81 11.21 5.34
N VAL A 35 5.63 10.74 4.95
CA VAL A 35 5.53 9.73 3.89
C VAL A 35 6.10 10.34 2.62
N GLU A 36 7.11 9.68 2.05
CA GLU A 36 7.77 10.22 0.87
C GLU A 36 7.81 9.25 -0.30
N GLY A 37 7.47 8.00 -0.08
CA GLY A 37 7.50 7.04 -1.17
C GLY A 37 6.74 5.77 -0.86
N MET A 38 6.50 5.02 -1.90
CA MET A 38 5.79 3.76 -1.81
C MET A 38 6.31 2.85 -2.90
N GLU A 39 6.58 1.59 -2.53
CA GLU A 39 6.97 0.57 -3.48
C GLU A 39 5.84 -0.43 -3.59
N VAL A 40 5.52 -0.86 -4.80
CA VAL A 40 4.60 -1.95 -5.02
C VAL A 40 5.44 -3.23 -5.08
N LEU A 41 5.23 -4.11 -4.12
CA LEU A 41 6.01 -5.34 -4.01
C LEU A 41 5.36 -6.48 -4.76
N GLU A 42 4.04 -6.57 -4.68
CA GLU A 42 3.33 -7.69 -5.27
C GLU A 42 1.87 -7.31 -5.50
N THR A 43 1.31 -7.82 -6.56
CA THR A 43 -0.12 -7.70 -6.83
C THR A 43 -0.71 -9.10 -6.87
N SER A 44 -1.93 -9.23 -6.33
CA SER A 44 -2.62 -10.51 -6.33
C SER A 44 -4.12 -10.25 -6.37
N ALA A 45 -4.90 -11.29 -6.40
CA ALA A 45 -6.34 -11.15 -6.42
C ALA A 45 -6.99 -12.36 -5.78
N THR A 46 -8.15 -12.13 -5.17
CA THR A 46 -8.99 -13.24 -4.75
C THR A 46 -9.96 -13.53 -5.88
N VAL A 47 -10.34 -14.76 -6.01
CA VAL A 47 -11.15 -15.24 -7.13
C VAL A 47 -12.39 -15.94 -6.60
N ASP A 48 -13.50 -15.70 -7.27
CA ASP A 48 -14.76 -16.38 -6.99
C ASP A 48 -15.22 -17.02 -8.30
N GLY A 49 -15.10 -18.34 -8.39
CA GLY A 49 -15.34 -19.06 -9.62
C GLY A 49 -14.31 -18.68 -10.67
N ASP A 50 -14.74 -18.08 -11.77
CA ASP A 50 -13.87 -17.63 -12.84
C ASP A 50 -13.72 -16.11 -12.91
N GLN A 51 -14.12 -15.43 -11.82
CA GLN A 51 -14.07 -13.97 -11.75
C GLN A 51 -13.19 -13.48 -10.62
N ILE A 52 -12.54 -12.35 -10.85
CA ILE A 52 -11.76 -11.68 -9.82
C ILE A 52 -12.74 -11.00 -8.87
N LYS A 53 -12.62 -11.34 -7.59
CA LYS A 53 -13.46 -10.77 -6.53
C LYS A 53 -12.88 -9.49 -5.97
N GLU A 54 -11.60 -9.53 -5.60
CA GLU A 54 -10.90 -8.40 -5.00
C GLU A 54 -9.49 -8.32 -5.55
N TYR A 55 -8.99 -7.09 -5.66
CA TYR A 55 -7.61 -6.83 -6.02
C TYR A 55 -6.82 -6.52 -4.74
N HIS A 56 -5.66 -7.15 -4.57
CA HIS A 56 -4.78 -6.93 -3.45
C HIS A 56 -3.45 -6.38 -3.95
N THR A 57 -2.96 -5.31 -3.35
CA THR A 57 -1.66 -4.76 -3.66
C THR A 57 -0.84 -4.64 -2.39
N HIS A 58 0.26 -5.38 -2.35
CA HIS A 58 1.20 -5.34 -1.24
C HIS A 58 2.17 -4.19 -1.50
N VAL A 59 2.18 -3.21 -0.62
CA VAL A 59 3.03 -2.03 -0.76
C VAL A 59 3.92 -1.86 0.46
N ARG A 60 5.06 -1.21 0.22
CA ARG A 60 5.97 -0.80 1.27
C ARG A 60 6.01 0.72 1.27
N ILE A 61 5.57 1.31 2.36
CA ILE A 61 5.52 2.76 2.52
C ILE A 61 6.82 3.21 3.16
N ARG A 62 7.44 4.23 2.58
CA ARG A 62 8.66 4.83 3.13
C ARG A 62 8.33 6.17 3.74
N PHE A 63 8.81 6.39 4.94
CA PHE A 63 8.64 7.69 5.58
C PHE A 63 9.93 8.07 6.30
N ARG A 64 10.19 9.37 6.29
CA ARG A 64 11.45 9.91 6.78
C ARG A 64 11.32 10.37 8.22
N ILE A 65 12.25 9.93 9.05
CA ILE A 65 12.37 10.41 10.42
C ILE A 65 13.57 11.34 10.41
N GLU A 66 13.36 12.60 10.77
CA GLU A 66 14.41 13.58 10.81
C GLU A 66 14.75 13.93 12.25
N ARG A 67 16.02 14.16 12.47
CA ARG A 67 16.53 14.52 13.79
C ARG A 67 17.36 15.76 13.73
#